data_3bc72c2dfb6785a08a88e245524fe10b
#
_entry.id   3bc72c2dfb6785a08a88e245524fe10b
#
_cell.length_a   1.000
_cell.length_b   1.000
_cell.length_c   1.000
_cell.angle_alpha   90.00
_cell.angle_beta   90.00
_cell.angle_gamma   90.00
#
_symmetry.space_group_name_H-M   'P 1'
#
loop_
_entity.id
_entity.type
_entity.pdbx_description
1 polymer ?
#
loop_
_entity_poly.entity_id
_entity_poly.type
_entity_poly.pdbx_seq_one_letter_code
_entity_poly.pdbx_strand_id
1 'polypeptide(L)'
;MTHVFIVGSKGIPAQYGGFETFVENLTAGKQSKELKYHVSCMNNDEKHFEHNDADCFNVRVPLPGAPGRIFHVGLVLNQVEEWAKQHPQEKVIVCILGCRIGPLLIPHAKKLHKLGAKVYCNPDGLEWKRSKWSAPAKAFLRYCEKCLVENSDLAICDSVNIEKYIKDTYGSRVKDTTFIAYGAYTDRSQCDEEKLNEWYAQFNVNRGVYYLIVGRFVPENNYETMITEFMRSKTEKDLVIITNVEHNKFYEQLREKTGFEKDKRIKFVGTVYDQDLLKNP
;
A
#
# COMPACT_ATOMS: atom_id res chain seq x y z
N MET A 1 25.34 -14.11 1.67
CA MET A 1 24.23 -13.26 2.24
C MET A 1 23.03 -13.35 1.31
N THR A 2 21.81 -13.09 1.76
CA THR A 2 20.63 -12.99 0.88
C THR A 2 20.26 -11.53 0.71
N HIS A 3 20.25 -11.06 -0.53
CA HIS A 3 19.90 -9.69 -0.90
C HIS A 3 18.47 -9.64 -1.41
N VAL A 4 17.64 -8.82 -0.76
CA VAL A 4 16.20 -8.69 -1.09
C VAL A 4 15.96 -7.30 -1.65
N PHE A 5 15.70 -7.22 -2.94
CA PHE A 5 15.37 -5.97 -3.64
C PHE A 5 13.86 -5.75 -3.61
N ILE A 6 13.42 -4.69 -2.94
CA ILE A 6 12.01 -4.32 -2.82
C ILE A 6 11.70 -3.25 -3.87
N VAL A 7 10.75 -3.54 -4.74
CA VAL A 7 10.45 -2.75 -5.94
C VAL A 7 8.94 -2.50 -6.04
N GLY A 8 8.53 -1.31 -6.43
CA GLY A 8 7.12 -1.00 -6.70
C GLY A 8 6.43 -0.11 -5.67
N SER A 9 7.05 0.13 -4.51
CA SER A 9 6.66 1.21 -3.60
C SER A 9 7.28 2.55 -4.04
N LYS A 10 6.89 3.63 -3.39
CA LYS A 10 7.58 4.94 -3.55
C LYS A 10 8.89 5.00 -2.77
N GLY A 11 9.15 4.03 -1.90
CA GLY A 11 10.32 3.94 -1.05
C GLY A 11 10.07 4.30 0.41
N ILE A 12 11.15 4.33 1.16
CA ILE A 12 11.23 4.69 2.58
C ILE A 12 12.21 5.85 2.75
N PRO A 13 12.12 6.72 3.78
CA PRO A 13 11.12 6.72 4.85
C PRO A 13 9.69 6.88 4.34
N ALA A 14 8.75 6.14 4.94
CA ALA A 14 7.37 6.12 4.53
C ALA A 14 6.66 7.45 4.87
N GLN A 15 6.12 8.13 3.86
CA GLN A 15 5.30 9.32 4.08
C GLN A 15 3.80 8.97 4.07
N TYR A 16 3.35 8.25 3.02
CA TYR A 16 1.95 7.87 2.86
C TYR A 16 1.82 6.73 1.84
N GLY A 17 1.09 5.68 2.22
CA GLY A 17 0.77 4.54 1.35
C GLY A 17 0.92 3.19 2.07
N GLY A 18 0.09 2.21 1.70
CA GLY A 18 0.12 0.89 2.31
C GLY A 18 1.44 0.15 2.09
N PHE A 19 1.96 0.19 0.86
CA PHE A 19 3.25 -0.46 0.56
C PHE A 19 4.43 0.26 1.21
N GLU A 20 4.41 1.60 1.27
CA GLU A 20 5.45 2.38 1.93
C GLU A 20 5.50 2.05 3.43
N THR A 21 4.35 2.04 4.10
CA THR A 21 4.24 1.65 5.52
C THR A 21 4.66 0.19 5.74
N PHE A 22 4.28 -0.72 4.83
CA PHE A 22 4.71 -2.11 4.89
C PHE A 22 6.23 -2.24 4.79
N VAL A 23 6.87 -1.58 3.81
CA VAL A 23 8.33 -1.64 3.62
C VAL A 23 9.07 -1.01 4.80
N GLU A 24 8.57 0.10 5.33
CA GLU A 24 9.11 0.75 6.53
C GLU A 24 9.17 -0.23 7.71
N ASN A 25 8.03 -0.88 8.00
CA ASN A 25 7.95 -1.82 9.12
C ASN A 25 8.75 -3.10 8.85
N LEU A 26 8.78 -3.59 7.60
CA LEU A 26 9.55 -4.77 7.24
C LEU A 26 11.06 -4.55 7.44
N THR A 27 11.56 -3.40 7.03
CA THR A 27 12.98 -3.06 7.18
C THR A 27 13.35 -2.76 8.64
N ALA A 28 12.52 -1.98 9.35
CA ALA A 28 12.72 -1.70 10.77
C ALA A 28 12.67 -2.96 11.66
N GLY A 29 11.80 -3.92 11.29
CA GLY A 29 11.65 -5.18 12.01
C GLY A 29 12.66 -6.27 11.63
N LYS A 30 13.67 -5.97 10.81
CA LYS A 30 14.68 -6.96 10.39
C LYS A 30 15.44 -7.55 11.58
N GLN A 31 15.39 -8.87 11.73
CA GLN A 31 16.09 -9.58 12.81
C GLN A 31 17.32 -10.34 12.33
N SER A 32 17.35 -10.78 11.08
CA SER A 32 18.42 -11.60 10.54
C SER A 32 19.57 -10.75 9.97
N LYS A 33 20.79 -11.06 10.39
CA LYS A 33 22.02 -10.49 9.82
C LYS A 33 22.38 -11.07 8.45
N GLU A 34 21.75 -12.18 8.06
CA GLU A 34 21.97 -12.83 6.77
C GLU A 34 21.15 -12.20 5.64
N LEU A 35 20.26 -11.25 5.97
CA LEU A 35 19.45 -10.50 5.03
C LEU A 35 19.96 -9.07 4.89
N LYS A 36 20.07 -8.60 3.65
CA LYS A 36 20.23 -7.16 3.34
C LYS A 36 19.10 -6.73 2.42
N TYR A 37 18.34 -5.74 2.86
CA TYR A 37 17.31 -5.12 2.04
C TYR A 37 17.89 -4.02 1.16
N HIS A 38 17.42 -3.97 -0.08
CA HIS A 38 17.66 -2.88 -1.03
C HIS A 38 16.30 -2.33 -1.46
N VAL A 39 16.05 -1.07 -1.17
CA VAL A 39 14.74 -0.46 -1.42
C VAL A 39 14.82 0.58 -2.52
N SER A 40 14.06 0.37 -3.60
CA SER A 40 13.95 1.38 -4.64
C SER A 40 13.05 2.53 -4.20
N CYS A 41 13.54 3.76 -4.35
CA CYS A 41 12.86 4.99 -3.95
C CYS A 41 12.60 5.90 -5.16
N MET A 42 11.54 6.72 -5.05
CA MET A 42 11.12 7.66 -6.11
C MET A 42 11.22 9.13 -5.70
N ASN A 43 11.30 9.42 -4.41
CA ASN A 43 11.03 10.76 -3.87
C ASN A 43 12.16 11.32 -3.00
N ASN A 44 13.39 10.83 -3.15
CA ASN A 44 14.54 11.39 -2.44
C ASN A 44 15.50 12.02 -3.44
N ASP A 45 16.17 13.12 -3.08
CA ASP A 45 17.16 13.77 -3.91
C ASP A 45 18.53 13.07 -3.89
N GLU A 46 18.80 12.32 -2.84
CA GLU A 46 20.01 11.52 -2.70
C GLU A 46 19.93 10.27 -3.59
N LYS A 47 21.00 9.96 -4.29
CA LYS A 47 21.05 8.76 -5.14
C LYS A 47 21.02 7.48 -4.34
N HIS A 48 21.77 7.44 -3.23
CA HIS A 48 21.87 6.33 -2.29
C HIS A 48 21.88 6.87 -0.87
N PHE A 49 21.19 6.20 0.01
CA PHE A 49 21.17 6.49 1.45
C PHE A 49 20.82 5.22 2.22
N GLU A 50 21.06 5.21 3.50
CA GLU A 50 20.72 4.09 4.38
C GLU A 50 19.54 4.48 5.30
N HIS A 51 18.57 3.58 5.42
CA HIS A 51 17.44 3.74 6.32
C HIS A 51 16.99 2.37 6.85
N ASN A 52 16.83 2.23 8.18
CA ASN A 52 16.52 0.95 8.84
C ASN A 52 17.48 -0.20 8.44
N ASP A 53 18.77 0.09 8.32
CA ASP A 53 19.78 -0.86 7.82
C ASP A 53 19.45 -1.43 6.42
N ALA A 54 18.62 -0.76 5.65
CA ALA A 54 18.37 -1.03 4.23
C ALA A 54 19.14 -0.05 3.35
N ASP A 55 19.70 -0.57 2.25
CA ASP A 55 20.30 0.24 1.19
C ASP A 55 19.18 0.80 0.31
N CYS A 56 18.97 2.12 0.38
CA CYS A 56 17.94 2.81 -0.37
C CYS A 56 18.55 3.49 -1.58
N PHE A 57 17.96 3.30 -2.75
CA PHE A 57 18.47 3.90 -3.99
C PHE A 57 17.36 4.53 -4.82
N ASN A 58 17.64 5.71 -5.35
CA ASN A 58 16.71 6.47 -6.17
C ASN A 58 16.90 6.22 -7.65
N VAL A 59 15.79 5.93 -8.33
CA VAL A 59 15.72 5.85 -9.78
C VAL A 59 14.75 6.91 -10.28
N ARG A 60 15.28 7.99 -10.86
CA ARG A 60 14.46 9.08 -11.39
C ARG A 60 13.83 8.68 -12.72
N VAL A 61 12.54 8.98 -12.85
CA VAL A 61 11.81 8.82 -14.10
C VAL A 61 11.18 10.16 -14.47
N PRO A 62 11.43 10.67 -15.69
CA PRO A 62 10.92 11.99 -16.09
C PRO A 62 9.40 12.02 -16.32
N LEU A 63 8.72 10.88 -16.27
CA LEU A 63 7.31 10.74 -16.52
C LEU A 63 6.50 10.78 -15.20
N PRO A 64 5.52 11.67 -15.05
CA PRO A 64 4.66 11.71 -13.88
C PRO A 64 3.58 10.61 -13.91
N GLY A 65 2.99 10.33 -12.75
CA GLY A 65 1.79 9.50 -12.61
C GLY A 65 2.02 8.00 -12.82
N ALA A 66 0.99 7.31 -13.32
CA ALA A 66 1.00 5.86 -13.47
C ALA A 66 2.01 5.34 -14.49
N PRO A 67 2.21 5.96 -15.67
CA PRO A 67 3.27 5.55 -16.59
C PRO A 67 4.65 5.64 -15.97
N GLY A 68 4.95 6.72 -15.25
CA GLY A 68 6.24 6.89 -14.58
C GLY A 68 6.55 5.76 -13.59
N ARG A 69 5.55 5.29 -12.84
CA ARG A 69 5.74 4.17 -11.91
C ARG A 69 6.05 2.85 -12.62
N ILE A 70 5.43 2.60 -13.78
CA ILE A 70 5.71 1.40 -14.58
C ILE A 70 7.15 1.44 -15.09
N PHE A 71 7.57 2.57 -15.68
CA PHE A 71 8.94 2.76 -16.16
C PHE A 71 9.98 2.70 -15.03
N HIS A 72 9.64 3.27 -13.86
CA HIS A 72 10.50 3.19 -12.68
C HIS A 72 10.84 1.73 -12.33
N VAL A 73 9.83 0.88 -12.22
CA VAL A 73 10.03 -0.54 -11.90
C VAL A 73 10.94 -1.21 -12.95
N GLY A 74 10.73 -0.95 -14.24
CA GLY A 74 11.57 -1.51 -15.30
C GLY A 74 13.04 -1.05 -15.19
N LEU A 75 13.27 0.24 -14.91
CA LEU A 75 14.64 0.77 -14.72
C LEU A 75 15.32 0.19 -13.48
N VAL A 76 14.55 0.03 -12.38
CA VAL A 76 15.04 -0.63 -11.17
C VAL A 76 15.45 -2.07 -11.47
N LEU A 77 14.63 -2.83 -12.20
CA LEU A 77 14.96 -4.21 -12.55
C LEU A 77 16.21 -4.33 -13.40
N ASN A 78 16.50 -3.36 -14.29
CA ASN A 78 17.78 -3.31 -15.01
C ASN A 78 18.97 -3.16 -14.03
N GLN A 79 18.85 -2.31 -13.01
CA GLN A 79 19.91 -2.15 -12.01
C GLN A 79 20.11 -3.43 -11.18
N VAL A 80 19.01 -4.10 -10.81
CA VAL A 80 19.06 -5.39 -10.08
C VAL A 80 19.72 -6.48 -10.93
N GLU A 81 19.41 -6.54 -12.25
CA GLU A 81 20.07 -7.47 -13.17
C GLU A 81 21.58 -7.23 -13.24
N GLU A 82 22.02 -5.96 -13.33
CA GLU A 82 23.44 -5.62 -13.34
C GLU A 82 24.11 -5.93 -11.99
N TRP A 83 23.44 -5.64 -10.87
CA TRP A 83 23.94 -5.98 -9.55
C TRP A 83 24.13 -7.50 -9.40
N ALA A 84 23.13 -8.31 -9.81
CA ALA A 84 23.18 -9.76 -9.73
C ALA A 84 24.31 -10.37 -10.61
N LYS A 85 24.60 -9.78 -11.79
CA LYS A 85 25.74 -10.18 -12.62
C LYS A 85 27.08 -9.93 -11.95
N GLN A 86 27.19 -8.82 -11.23
CA GLN A 86 28.42 -8.44 -10.52
C GLN A 86 28.64 -9.25 -9.24
N HIS A 87 27.57 -9.89 -8.71
CA HIS A 87 27.60 -10.63 -7.45
C HIS A 87 27.04 -12.06 -7.61
N PRO A 88 27.66 -12.90 -8.48
CA PRO A 88 27.10 -14.22 -8.85
C PRO A 88 27.06 -15.23 -7.70
N GLN A 89 27.77 -14.97 -6.60
CA GLN A 89 27.79 -15.84 -5.42
C GLN A 89 26.71 -15.47 -4.38
N GLU A 90 26.05 -14.33 -4.55
CA GLU A 90 25.05 -13.86 -3.61
C GLU A 90 23.66 -14.38 -4.00
N LYS A 91 22.84 -14.64 -2.99
CA LYS A 91 21.44 -15.00 -3.22
C LYS A 91 20.62 -13.74 -3.42
N VAL A 92 19.93 -13.64 -4.55
CA VAL A 92 19.10 -12.48 -4.90
C VAL A 92 17.63 -12.86 -4.92
N ILE A 93 16.82 -12.09 -4.23
CA ILE A 93 15.36 -12.13 -4.27
C ILE A 93 14.85 -10.75 -4.70
N VAL A 94 14.00 -10.70 -5.70
CA VAL A 94 13.32 -9.48 -6.10
C VAL A 94 11.87 -9.55 -5.66
N CYS A 95 11.47 -8.67 -4.75
CA CYS A 95 10.11 -8.59 -4.25
C CYS A 95 9.37 -7.43 -4.92
N ILE A 96 8.41 -7.73 -5.79
CA ILE A 96 7.66 -6.74 -6.57
C ILE A 96 6.32 -6.47 -5.90
N LEU A 97 6.06 -5.21 -5.57
CA LEU A 97 4.86 -4.75 -4.91
C LEU A 97 3.88 -4.15 -5.93
N GLY A 98 2.72 -4.80 -6.08
CA GLY A 98 1.65 -4.42 -6.99
C GLY A 98 1.87 -4.86 -8.44
N CYS A 99 0.78 -4.99 -9.18
CA CYS A 99 0.76 -5.62 -10.51
C CYS A 99 1.06 -4.68 -11.68
N ARG A 100 1.40 -3.41 -11.45
CA ARG A 100 1.44 -2.38 -12.51
C ARG A 100 2.55 -2.55 -13.55
N ILE A 101 3.63 -3.25 -13.21
CA ILE A 101 4.71 -3.52 -14.17
C ILE A 101 4.23 -4.31 -15.40
N GLY A 102 3.24 -5.18 -15.20
CA GLY A 102 2.58 -5.94 -16.27
C GLY A 102 3.55 -6.73 -17.15
N PRO A 103 3.35 -6.66 -18.47
CA PRO A 103 4.13 -7.45 -19.43
C PRO A 103 5.62 -7.10 -19.45
N LEU A 104 6.03 -5.92 -18.97
CA LEU A 104 7.44 -5.54 -18.88
C LEU A 104 8.22 -6.46 -17.93
N LEU A 105 7.56 -7.11 -16.98
CA LEU A 105 8.20 -8.07 -16.10
C LEU A 105 8.73 -9.30 -16.84
N ILE A 106 8.07 -9.75 -17.91
CA ILE A 106 8.39 -11.01 -18.59
C ILE A 106 9.85 -11.13 -19.00
N PRO A 107 10.45 -10.15 -19.73
CA PRO A 107 11.87 -10.23 -20.09
C PRO A 107 12.79 -10.12 -18.87
N HIS A 108 12.44 -9.31 -17.87
CA HIS A 108 13.23 -9.15 -16.65
C HIS A 108 13.24 -10.43 -15.83
N ALA A 109 12.08 -11.06 -15.60
CA ALA A 109 11.99 -12.31 -14.87
C ALA A 109 12.84 -13.41 -15.52
N LYS A 110 12.80 -13.54 -16.85
CA LYS A 110 13.65 -14.50 -17.59
C LYS A 110 15.15 -14.25 -17.39
N LYS A 111 15.60 -12.99 -17.37
CA LYS A 111 17.00 -12.65 -17.13
C LYS A 111 17.40 -12.90 -15.69
N LEU A 112 16.57 -12.47 -14.73
CA LEU A 112 16.80 -12.69 -13.31
C LEU A 112 16.91 -14.18 -12.98
N HIS A 113 16.02 -15.02 -13.52
CA HIS A 113 16.08 -16.48 -13.35
C HIS A 113 17.37 -17.08 -13.92
N LYS A 114 17.85 -16.59 -15.09
CA LYS A 114 19.15 -17.01 -15.65
C LYS A 114 20.34 -16.65 -14.76
N LEU A 115 20.20 -15.58 -13.97
CA LEU A 115 21.20 -15.14 -12.99
C LEU A 115 21.04 -15.85 -11.62
N GLY A 116 20.12 -16.81 -11.50
CA GLY A 116 19.87 -17.52 -10.25
C GLY A 116 19.00 -16.76 -9.24
N ALA A 117 18.51 -15.58 -9.59
CA ALA A 117 17.65 -14.79 -8.73
C ALA A 117 16.23 -15.38 -8.67
N LYS A 118 15.53 -15.14 -7.55
CA LYS A 118 14.12 -15.46 -7.36
C LYS A 118 13.28 -14.19 -7.51
N VAL A 119 12.10 -14.33 -8.10
CA VAL A 119 11.12 -13.26 -8.25
C VAL A 119 9.91 -13.55 -7.38
N TYR A 120 9.70 -12.75 -6.36
CA TYR A 120 8.51 -12.79 -5.52
C TYR A 120 7.61 -11.62 -5.84
N CYS A 121 6.32 -11.76 -5.67
CA CYS A 121 5.39 -10.66 -5.87
C CYS A 121 4.35 -10.57 -4.75
N ASN A 122 3.93 -9.36 -4.45
CA ASN A 122 2.68 -9.10 -3.75
C ASN A 122 1.71 -8.50 -4.78
N PRO A 123 0.65 -9.23 -5.19
CA PRO A 123 -0.27 -8.75 -6.22
C PRO A 123 -1.16 -7.59 -5.77
N ASP A 124 -1.11 -7.21 -4.48
CA ASP A 124 -2.07 -6.31 -3.84
C ASP A 124 -3.50 -6.92 -3.83
N GLY A 125 -4.53 -6.10 -3.66
CA GLY A 125 -5.91 -6.52 -3.88
C GLY A 125 -6.27 -6.53 -5.37
N LEU A 126 -7.58 -6.62 -5.64
CA LEU A 126 -8.12 -6.63 -7.00
C LEU A 126 -8.14 -5.22 -7.62
N GLU A 127 -6.96 -4.63 -7.90
CA GLU A 127 -6.84 -3.24 -8.40
C GLU A 127 -7.71 -3.01 -9.66
N TRP A 128 -7.83 -4.00 -10.52
CA TRP A 128 -8.67 -3.91 -11.73
C TRP A 128 -10.18 -3.84 -11.44
N LYS A 129 -10.65 -4.23 -10.25
CA LYS A 129 -12.08 -4.09 -9.87
C LYS A 129 -12.46 -2.68 -9.42
N ARG A 130 -11.49 -1.82 -9.13
CA ARG A 130 -11.77 -0.49 -8.57
C ARG A 130 -12.57 0.38 -9.53
N SER A 131 -13.52 1.12 -8.98
CA SER A 131 -14.48 1.94 -9.72
C SER A 131 -13.83 3.07 -10.52
N LYS A 132 -12.69 3.57 -10.08
CA LYS A 132 -11.93 4.65 -10.75
C LYS A 132 -11.41 4.29 -12.15
N TRP A 133 -11.35 2.99 -12.50
CA TRP A 133 -10.80 2.55 -13.77
C TRP A 133 -11.88 2.36 -14.84
N SER A 134 -11.60 2.83 -16.05
CA SER A 134 -12.41 2.53 -17.24
C SER A 134 -12.31 1.05 -17.64
N ALA A 135 -13.26 0.56 -18.44
CA ALA A 135 -13.25 -0.84 -18.86
C ALA A 135 -11.94 -1.28 -19.55
N PRO A 136 -11.35 -0.51 -20.50
CA PRO A 136 -10.04 -0.86 -21.06
C PRO A 136 -8.92 -0.90 -20.04
N ALA A 137 -8.91 0.06 -19.09
CA ALA A 137 -7.91 0.07 -18.04
C ALA A 137 -8.04 -1.13 -17.08
N LYS A 138 -9.26 -1.56 -16.76
CA LYS A 138 -9.53 -2.78 -15.99
C LYS A 138 -9.00 -4.03 -16.71
N ALA A 139 -9.25 -4.17 -18.00
CA ALA A 139 -8.75 -5.28 -18.80
C ALA A 139 -7.22 -5.30 -18.82
N PHE A 140 -6.58 -4.14 -19.01
CA PHE A 140 -5.12 -4.02 -18.97
C PHE A 140 -4.55 -4.35 -17.59
N LEU A 141 -5.12 -3.84 -16.50
CA LEU A 141 -4.66 -4.16 -15.14
C LEU A 141 -4.80 -5.64 -14.79
N ARG A 142 -5.89 -6.28 -15.26
CA ARG A 142 -6.05 -7.73 -15.11
C ARG A 142 -4.98 -8.52 -15.89
N TYR A 143 -4.62 -8.04 -17.08
CA TYR A 143 -3.50 -8.59 -17.83
C TYR A 143 -2.16 -8.38 -17.13
N CYS A 144 -1.94 -7.22 -16.52
CA CYS A 144 -0.75 -6.95 -15.71
C CYS A 144 -0.65 -7.91 -14.51
N GLU A 145 -1.74 -8.13 -13.79
CA GLU A 145 -1.81 -9.10 -12.68
C GLU A 145 -1.42 -10.50 -13.14
N LYS A 146 -2.00 -10.94 -14.29
CA LYS A 146 -1.64 -12.22 -14.91
C LYS A 146 -0.14 -12.31 -15.18
N CYS A 147 0.45 -11.30 -15.85
CA CYS A 147 1.87 -11.29 -16.16
C CYS A 147 2.73 -11.36 -14.90
N LEU A 148 2.36 -10.64 -13.84
CA LEU A 148 3.08 -10.64 -12.57
C LEU A 148 3.06 -12.03 -11.94
N VAL A 149 1.88 -12.59 -11.73
CA VAL A 149 1.68 -13.85 -11.01
C VAL A 149 2.31 -15.04 -11.75
N GLU A 150 2.12 -15.12 -13.08
CA GLU A 150 2.64 -16.23 -13.89
C GLU A 150 4.18 -16.21 -14.08
N ASN A 151 4.84 -15.07 -13.86
CA ASN A 151 6.28 -14.93 -14.01
C ASN A 151 7.04 -14.79 -12.67
N SER A 152 6.33 -14.92 -11.56
CA SER A 152 6.91 -14.94 -10.21
C SER A 152 7.12 -16.38 -9.72
N ASP A 153 8.12 -16.56 -8.85
CA ASP A 153 8.36 -17.85 -8.19
C ASP A 153 7.45 -18.04 -6.98
N LEU A 154 7.03 -16.94 -6.33
CA LEU A 154 6.15 -16.97 -5.17
C LEU A 154 5.23 -15.73 -5.19
N ALA A 155 3.93 -15.94 -5.07
CA ALA A 155 2.97 -14.88 -4.82
C ALA A 155 2.68 -14.78 -3.31
N ILE A 156 3.11 -13.70 -2.68
CA ILE A 156 2.87 -13.41 -1.27
C ILE A 156 1.60 -12.57 -1.17
N CYS A 157 0.52 -13.18 -0.72
CA CYS A 157 -0.79 -12.55 -0.60
C CYS A 157 -1.00 -12.02 0.82
N ASP A 158 -1.57 -10.84 0.96
CA ASP A 158 -1.87 -10.20 2.25
C ASP A 158 -3.20 -10.65 2.85
N SER A 159 -3.99 -11.41 2.10
CA SER A 159 -5.30 -11.93 2.49
C SER A 159 -5.47 -13.37 2.01
N VAL A 160 -6.05 -14.23 2.87
CA VAL A 160 -6.46 -15.60 2.50
C VAL A 160 -7.39 -15.61 1.29
N ASN A 161 -8.25 -14.59 1.18
CA ASN A 161 -9.18 -14.47 0.05
C ASN A 161 -8.46 -14.10 -1.26
N ILE A 162 -7.40 -13.29 -1.18
CA ILE A 162 -6.56 -12.99 -2.34
C ILE A 162 -5.76 -14.23 -2.74
N GLU A 163 -5.18 -14.95 -1.79
CA GLU A 163 -4.48 -16.21 -2.09
C GLU A 163 -5.41 -17.21 -2.79
N LYS A 164 -6.62 -17.40 -2.24
CA LYS A 164 -7.64 -18.26 -2.85
C LYS A 164 -7.99 -17.79 -4.27
N TYR A 165 -8.23 -16.50 -4.46
CA TYR A 165 -8.50 -15.92 -5.79
C TYR A 165 -7.37 -16.19 -6.78
N ILE A 166 -6.11 -16.02 -6.38
CA ILE A 166 -4.94 -16.29 -7.23
C ILE A 166 -4.90 -17.77 -7.62
N LYS A 167 -5.07 -18.69 -6.67
CA LYS A 167 -5.12 -20.14 -6.92
C LYS A 167 -6.27 -20.51 -7.86
N ASP A 168 -7.47 -20.01 -7.61
CA ASP A 168 -8.66 -20.32 -8.40
C ASP A 168 -8.58 -19.74 -9.83
N THR A 169 -7.98 -18.54 -9.98
CA THR A 169 -7.92 -17.86 -11.29
C THR A 169 -6.79 -18.37 -12.17
N TYR A 170 -5.63 -18.63 -11.60
CA TYR A 170 -4.41 -18.93 -12.36
C TYR A 170 -4.02 -20.41 -12.32
N GLY A 171 -4.48 -21.17 -11.33
CA GLY A 171 -4.25 -22.63 -11.24
C GLY A 171 -2.78 -23.00 -11.34
N SER A 172 -2.46 -23.98 -12.18
CA SER A 172 -1.10 -24.49 -12.40
C SER A 172 -0.10 -23.49 -13.04
N ARG A 173 -0.59 -22.30 -13.46
CA ARG A 173 0.29 -21.23 -14.00
C ARG A 173 0.98 -20.42 -12.91
N VAL A 174 0.54 -20.54 -11.67
CA VAL A 174 1.22 -20.01 -10.48
C VAL A 174 2.17 -21.06 -9.98
N LYS A 175 3.44 -20.72 -9.75
CA LYS A 175 4.42 -21.67 -9.24
C LYS A 175 4.15 -22.02 -7.77
N ASP A 176 4.01 -20.97 -6.94
CA ASP A 176 3.73 -21.11 -5.52
C ASP A 176 3.03 -19.88 -4.95
N THR A 177 2.29 -20.05 -3.86
CA THR A 177 1.59 -18.96 -3.15
C THR A 177 1.74 -19.13 -1.65
N THR A 178 1.74 -18.00 -0.95
CA THR A 178 1.67 -17.99 0.51
C THR A 178 0.84 -16.80 0.98
N PHE A 179 0.23 -16.95 2.15
CA PHE A 179 -0.49 -15.88 2.84
C PHE A 179 0.38 -15.35 3.98
N ILE A 180 0.65 -14.05 3.95
CA ILE A 180 1.31 -13.32 5.04
C ILE A 180 0.52 -12.04 5.27
N ALA A 181 -0.23 -11.98 6.37
CA ALA A 181 -0.99 -10.78 6.73
C ALA A 181 -0.05 -9.62 7.10
N TYR A 182 -0.50 -8.41 6.81
CA TYR A 182 0.15 -7.24 7.41
C TYR A 182 -0.04 -7.26 8.92
N GLY A 183 1.03 -6.90 9.64
CA GLY A 183 1.00 -6.74 11.08
C GLY A 183 0.30 -5.45 11.50
N ALA A 184 -0.02 -5.37 12.79
CA ALA A 184 -0.44 -4.15 13.45
C ALA A 184 0.27 -4.03 14.79
N TYR A 185 0.61 -2.81 15.20
CA TYR A 185 1.07 -2.55 16.54
C TYR A 185 -0.10 -2.67 17.51
N THR A 186 0.07 -3.48 18.54
CA THR A 186 -0.95 -3.69 19.59
C THR A 186 -0.62 -2.95 20.88
N ASP A 187 0.51 -2.28 20.91
CA ASP A 187 0.93 -1.50 22.08
C ASP A 187 0.00 -0.29 22.27
N ARG A 188 -0.30 -0.01 23.53
CA ARG A 188 -1.03 1.20 23.87
C ARG A 188 -0.15 2.41 23.55
N SER A 189 -0.74 3.40 22.93
CA SER A 189 -0.08 4.67 22.69
C SER A 189 0.26 5.36 24.02
N GLN A 190 1.38 6.06 24.03
CA GLN A 190 1.79 6.98 25.09
C GLN A 190 1.42 8.42 24.71
N CYS A 191 0.25 8.62 24.09
CA CYS A 191 -0.19 9.95 23.71
C CYS A 191 -0.26 10.86 24.94
N ASP A 192 0.21 12.07 24.77
CA ASP A 192 0.06 13.14 25.75
C ASP A 192 -1.44 13.42 25.95
N GLU A 193 -1.92 13.27 27.17
CA GLU A 193 -3.33 13.47 27.54
C GLU A 193 -3.79 14.91 27.27
N GLU A 194 -2.92 15.90 27.41
CA GLU A 194 -3.25 17.29 27.11
C GLU A 194 -3.50 17.48 25.62
N LYS A 195 -2.61 16.98 24.78
CA LYS A 195 -2.75 16.98 23.32
C LYS A 195 -4.00 16.24 22.85
N LEU A 196 -4.32 15.11 23.46
CA LEU A 196 -5.50 14.34 23.17
C LEU A 196 -6.79 15.10 23.52
N ASN A 197 -6.81 15.73 24.71
CA ASN A 197 -7.94 16.53 25.13
C ASN A 197 -8.15 17.78 24.26
N GLU A 198 -7.05 18.43 23.83
CA GLU A 198 -7.12 19.54 22.88
C GLU A 198 -7.75 19.10 21.53
N TRP A 199 -7.38 17.92 21.03
CA TRP A 199 -7.95 17.38 19.81
C TRP A 199 -9.46 17.13 19.96
N TYR A 200 -9.90 16.51 21.05
CA TYR A 200 -11.33 16.30 21.32
C TYR A 200 -12.09 17.63 21.44
N ALA A 201 -11.52 18.61 22.12
CA ALA A 201 -12.12 19.93 22.26
C ALA A 201 -12.23 20.66 20.92
N GLN A 202 -11.18 20.60 20.09
CA GLN A 202 -11.14 21.22 18.75
C GLN A 202 -12.30 20.75 17.87
N PHE A 203 -12.63 19.46 17.91
CA PHE A 203 -13.70 18.89 17.08
C PHE A 203 -15.02 18.71 17.84
N ASN A 204 -15.09 19.16 19.07
CA ASN A 204 -16.26 18.99 19.94
C ASN A 204 -16.73 17.53 19.99
N VAL A 205 -15.80 16.59 20.21
CA VAL A 205 -16.05 15.16 20.31
C VAL A 205 -15.92 14.72 21.76
N ASN A 206 -16.87 13.93 22.25
CA ASN A 206 -16.82 13.35 23.57
C ASN A 206 -16.01 12.05 23.57
N ARG A 207 -14.90 12.02 24.30
CA ARG A 207 -14.00 10.87 24.38
C ARG A 207 -14.75 9.59 24.75
N GLY A 208 -14.55 8.54 23.96
CA GLY A 208 -15.18 7.22 24.17
C GLY A 208 -16.67 7.15 23.82
N VAL A 209 -17.28 8.23 23.32
CA VAL A 209 -18.73 8.31 23.02
C VAL A 209 -18.95 8.63 21.54
N TYR A 210 -18.27 7.94 20.64
CA TYR A 210 -18.44 8.11 19.20
C TYR A 210 -18.17 6.81 18.45
N TYR A 211 -18.55 6.77 17.17
CA TYR A 211 -18.11 5.79 16.19
C TYR A 211 -17.00 6.39 15.33
N LEU A 212 -16.02 5.60 14.96
CA LEU A 212 -14.85 6.04 14.22
C LEU A 212 -14.77 5.41 12.83
N ILE A 213 -14.51 6.23 11.83
CA ILE A 213 -14.10 5.81 10.51
C ILE A 213 -12.71 6.39 10.21
N VAL A 214 -11.74 5.54 9.89
CA VAL A 214 -10.41 5.93 9.43
C VAL A 214 -10.16 5.34 8.07
N GLY A 215 -9.89 6.17 7.05
CA GLY A 215 -9.63 5.64 5.73
C GLY A 215 -9.56 6.70 4.64
N ARG A 216 -9.21 6.29 3.43
CA ARG A 216 -9.22 7.17 2.25
C ARG A 216 -10.67 7.50 1.86
N PHE A 217 -10.91 8.75 1.49
CA PHE A 217 -12.21 9.19 1.03
C PHE A 217 -12.46 8.78 -0.43
N VAL A 218 -12.83 7.51 -0.60
CA VAL A 218 -13.07 6.89 -1.91
C VAL A 218 -14.33 6.02 -1.89
N PRO A 219 -15.04 5.84 -3.02
CA PRO A 219 -16.29 5.06 -3.07
C PRO A 219 -16.13 3.62 -2.56
N GLU A 220 -14.98 3.01 -2.79
CA GLU A 220 -14.69 1.64 -2.38
C GLU A 220 -14.72 1.43 -0.86
N ASN A 221 -14.60 2.51 -0.08
CA ASN A 221 -14.68 2.46 1.38
C ASN A 221 -16.11 2.64 1.92
N ASN A 222 -17.11 2.61 1.05
CA ASN A 222 -18.55 2.58 1.39
C ASN A 222 -19.03 3.73 2.30
N TYR A 223 -18.47 4.93 2.19
CA TYR A 223 -18.89 6.09 2.97
C TYR A 223 -20.38 6.39 2.86
N GLU A 224 -20.97 6.24 1.66
CA GLU A 224 -22.40 6.45 1.44
C GLU A 224 -23.24 5.55 2.34
N THR A 225 -22.93 4.25 2.38
CA THR A 225 -23.65 3.29 3.24
C THR A 225 -23.47 3.59 4.71
N MET A 226 -22.22 3.80 5.16
CA MET A 226 -21.92 4.06 6.57
C MET A 226 -22.62 5.33 7.08
N ILE A 227 -22.55 6.40 6.32
CA ILE A 227 -23.18 7.68 6.67
C ILE A 227 -24.72 7.55 6.66
N THR A 228 -25.28 6.92 5.61
CA THR A 228 -26.73 6.74 5.51
C THR A 228 -27.30 5.92 6.68
N GLU A 229 -26.65 4.80 7.01
CA GLU A 229 -27.10 3.95 8.09
C GLU A 229 -26.87 4.60 9.48
N PHE A 230 -25.80 5.35 9.65
CA PHE A 230 -25.58 6.15 10.84
C PHE A 230 -26.70 7.20 11.03
N MET A 231 -27.03 7.96 9.99
CA MET A 231 -28.10 8.97 10.04
C MET A 231 -29.48 8.36 10.36
N ARG A 232 -29.72 7.13 9.92
CA ARG A 232 -30.95 6.38 10.25
C ARG A 232 -30.98 5.89 11.70
N SER A 233 -29.81 5.77 12.31
CA SER A 233 -29.71 5.29 13.68
C SER A 233 -30.25 6.33 14.68
N LYS A 234 -30.77 5.85 15.80
CA LYS A 234 -31.25 6.69 16.92
C LYS A 234 -30.14 6.97 17.94
N THR A 235 -28.89 6.70 17.60
CA THR A 235 -27.76 6.93 18.51
C THR A 235 -27.55 8.41 18.77
N GLU A 236 -27.19 8.75 20.00
CA GLU A 236 -26.77 10.12 20.37
C GLU A 236 -25.26 10.33 20.24
N LYS A 237 -24.52 9.25 19.89
CA LYS A 237 -23.07 9.31 19.68
C LYS A 237 -22.73 10.01 18.38
N ASP A 238 -21.54 10.61 18.33
CA ASP A 238 -20.98 11.18 17.11
C ASP A 238 -20.46 10.09 16.14
N LEU A 239 -20.39 10.43 14.87
CA LEU A 239 -19.62 9.72 13.85
C LEU A 239 -18.41 10.57 13.47
N VAL A 240 -17.25 10.17 13.95
CA VAL A 240 -15.98 10.85 13.67
C VAL A 240 -15.33 10.19 12.46
N ILE A 241 -14.97 11.01 11.48
CA ILE A 241 -14.41 10.55 10.21
C ILE A 241 -13.02 11.18 10.01
N ILE A 242 -11.99 10.35 10.20
CA ILE A 242 -10.58 10.73 9.95
C ILE A 242 -10.26 10.39 8.50
N THR A 243 -10.20 11.40 7.66
CA THR A 243 -9.90 11.24 6.23
C THR A 243 -9.45 12.57 5.61
N ASN A 244 -8.70 12.49 4.51
CA ASN A 244 -8.47 13.66 3.67
C ASN A 244 -9.67 13.86 2.77
N VAL A 245 -10.51 14.84 3.09
CA VAL A 245 -11.68 15.20 2.28
C VAL A 245 -11.23 16.09 1.13
N GLU A 246 -11.33 15.55 -0.07
CA GLU A 246 -11.24 16.34 -1.29
C GLU A 246 -12.66 16.69 -1.74
N HIS A 247 -12.96 17.97 -1.94
CA HIS A 247 -14.22 18.46 -2.50
C HIS A 247 -14.30 18.14 -4.00
N ASN A 248 -14.31 16.84 -4.30
CA ASN A 248 -14.38 16.30 -5.65
C ASN A 248 -15.80 15.81 -5.99
N LYS A 249 -15.96 15.25 -7.18
CA LYS A 249 -17.27 14.75 -7.63
C LYS A 249 -17.88 13.72 -6.67
N PHE A 250 -17.07 12.90 -6.00
CA PHE A 250 -17.56 11.91 -5.03
C PHE A 250 -18.15 12.60 -3.79
N TYR A 251 -17.48 13.63 -3.27
CA TYR A 251 -17.98 14.42 -2.15
C TYR A 251 -19.34 15.05 -2.48
N GLU A 252 -19.44 15.69 -3.64
CA GLU A 252 -20.69 16.33 -4.06
C GLU A 252 -21.84 15.32 -4.20
N GLN A 253 -21.57 14.17 -4.81
CA GLN A 253 -22.55 13.08 -4.91
C GLN A 253 -22.99 12.55 -3.54
N LEU A 254 -22.04 12.37 -2.62
CA LEU A 254 -22.33 11.91 -1.26
C LEU A 254 -23.21 12.95 -0.51
N ARG A 255 -22.85 14.23 -0.62
CA ARG A 255 -23.60 15.33 -0.03
C ARG A 255 -25.04 15.40 -0.56
N GLU A 256 -25.22 15.36 -1.87
CA GLU A 256 -26.52 15.39 -2.51
C GLU A 256 -27.40 14.20 -2.11
N LYS A 257 -26.84 13.00 -2.07
CA LYS A 257 -27.59 11.78 -1.76
C LYS A 257 -27.97 11.67 -0.29
N THR A 258 -27.08 12.04 0.61
CA THR A 258 -27.28 11.79 2.05
C THR A 258 -27.71 13.02 2.82
N GLY A 259 -27.30 14.21 2.39
CA GLY A 259 -27.52 15.43 3.15
C GLY A 259 -26.79 15.46 4.50
N PHE A 260 -25.68 14.76 4.63
CA PHE A 260 -24.96 14.51 5.88
C PHE A 260 -24.56 15.79 6.62
N GLU A 261 -24.36 16.92 5.92
CA GLU A 261 -24.01 18.21 6.52
C GLU A 261 -25.08 18.74 7.48
N LYS A 262 -26.32 18.23 7.38
CA LYS A 262 -27.44 18.59 8.27
C LYS A 262 -27.41 17.82 9.59
N ASP A 263 -26.67 16.73 9.67
CA ASP A 263 -26.56 15.94 10.89
C ASP A 263 -25.31 16.34 11.68
N LYS A 264 -25.53 17.11 12.76
CA LYS A 264 -24.45 17.63 13.59
C LYS A 264 -23.59 16.57 14.29
N ARG A 265 -24.07 15.31 14.32
CA ARG A 265 -23.32 14.18 14.87
C ARG A 265 -22.21 13.72 13.93
N ILE A 266 -22.24 14.08 12.63
CA ILE A 266 -21.22 13.67 11.65
C ILE A 266 -20.11 14.71 11.62
N LYS A 267 -18.89 14.26 11.95
CA LYS A 267 -17.73 15.15 12.12
C LYS A 267 -16.57 14.66 11.25
N PHE A 268 -16.28 15.42 10.20
CA PHE A 268 -15.07 15.24 9.41
C PHE A 268 -13.93 16.02 10.08
N VAL A 269 -12.95 15.32 10.59
CA VAL A 269 -11.87 15.92 11.40
C VAL A 269 -10.54 16.05 10.65
N GLY A 270 -10.56 15.81 9.34
CA GLY A 270 -9.35 15.89 8.52
C GLY A 270 -8.46 14.66 8.67
N THR A 271 -7.18 14.80 8.31
CA THR A 271 -6.19 13.73 8.39
C THR A 271 -5.40 13.86 9.69
N VAL A 272 -5.24 12.76 10.40
CA VAL A 272 -4.38 12.66 11.58
C VAL A 272 -3.13 11.88 11.20
N TYR A 273 -1.98 12.55 11.17
CA TYR A 273 -0.68 11.94 10.86
C TYR A 273 0.08 11.51 12.10
N ASP A 274 -0.24 12.10 13.25
CA ASP A 274 0.34 11.73 14.53
C ASP A 274 -0.11 10.33 14.93
N GLN A 275 0.83 9.40 14.96
CA GLN A 275 0.55 7.98 15.21
C GLN A 275 0.10 7.73 16.65
N ASP A 276 0.60 8.50 17.60
CA ASP A 276 0.22 8.35 19.00
C ASP A 276 -1.19 8.88 19.24
N LEU A 277 -1.55 9.98 18.59
CA LEU A 277 -2.91 10.49 18.60
C LEU A 277 -3.86 9.52 17.87
N LEU A 278 -3.46 8.97 16.73
CA LEU A 278 -4.29 8.05 15.93
C LEU A 278 -4.56 6.72 16.64
N LYS A 279 -3.68 6.26 17.53
CA LYS A 279 -3.87 5.04 18.32
C LYS A 279 -4.81 5.21 19.52
N ASN A 280 -5.17 6.45 19.85
CA ASN A 280 -6.07 6.81 20.95
C ASN A 280 -7.29 7.63 20.50
N PRO A 281 -7.92 7.33 19.39
CA PRO A 281 -9.05 8.09 18.92
C PRO A 281 -10.30 7.92 19.80
#